data_a1111cacaf76e58444916ff630b159bd
#
_entry.id   a1111cacaf76e58444916ff630b159bd
#
_cell.length_a   1.000
_cell.length_b   1.000
_cell.length_c   1.000
_cell.angle_alpha   90.00
_cell.angle_beta   90.00
_cell.angle_gamma   90.00
#
_symmetry.space_group_name_H-M   'P 1'
#
loop_
_entity.id
_entity.type
_entity.pdbx_description
1 polymer ?
#
loop_
_entity_poly.entity_id
_entity_poly.type
_entity_poly.pdbx_seq_one_letter_code
_entity_poly.pdbx_strand_id
1 'polypeptide(L)'
;VSRYQGDDTTGFQSPAQDYIEPVINLARLLDLRRPGLYPVRVNGHELRARGIHHGDILIANAAAEPAAGKVCVAFLHGEVVLATLTRDKDTWWLAPSASRAIVPVTDEVEIWAIIDKLVRTKV
;
A
#
# COMPACT_ATOMS: atom_id res chain seq x y z
N VAL A 1 -2.58 26.36 -9.25
CA VAL A 1 -3.02 26.46 -8.76
C VAL A 1 -3.32 26.76 -8.33
N SER A 2 -3.15 26.78 -8.00
CA SER A 2 -3.62 27.12 -7.46
C SER A 2 -3.88 27.44 -6.73
N ARG A 3 -3.75 27.64 -6.45
CA ARG A 3 -4.04 27.94 -5.48
C ARG A 3 -5.10 28.38 -5.09
N TYR A 4 -5.68 27.91 -4.71
CA TYR A 4 -6.65 28.46 -4.21
C TYR A 4 -6.38 29.86 -3.86
N GLN A 5 -6.10 30.15 -4.12
CA GLN A 5 -5.97 31.08 -3.94
C GLN A 5 -6.11 31.94 -4.00
N GLY A 6 -6.08 32.14 -3.85
CA GLY A 6 -6.18 32.83 -3.72
C GLY A 6 -5.81 33.60 -3.26
N ASP A 7 -5.40 33.85 -3.03
CA ASP A 7 -5.31 34.61 -2.50
C ASP A 7 -5.37 35.42 -2.35
N ASP A 8 -5.20 35.55 -2.32
CA ASP A 8 -5.32 36.40 -1.94
C ASP A 8 -6.00 36.91 -1.34
N THR A 9 -6.18 36.68 -1.24
CA THR A 9 -6.81 37.06 -0.61
C THR A 9 -6.95 37.34 0.34
N THR A 10 -7.09 37.46 0.31
CA THR A 10 -7.22 37.65 1.67
C THR A 10 -6.03 37.67 2.50
N GLY A 11 -5.05 37.35 2.26
CA GLY A 11 -3.93 37.28 3.14
C GLY A 11 -4.14 36.53 4.45
N PHE A 12 -5.30 35.98 4.65
CA PHE A 12 -5.55 35.22 5.85
C PHE A 12 -4.70 33.94 5.85
N GLN A 13 -4.01 33.72 6.91
CA GLN A 13 -3.24 32.50 7.05
C GLN A 13 -3.71 31.72 8.25
N SER A 14 -4.06 30.48 8.01
CA SER A 14 -4.45 29.57 9.06
C SER A 14 -3.22 28.78 9.49
N PRO A 15 -3.06 28.45 10.78
CA PRO A 15 -2.00 27.53 11.18
C PRO A 15 -2.04 26.21 10.43
N ALA A 16 -3.21 25.82 9.93
CA ALA A 16 -3.34 24.58 9.18
C ALA A 16 -2.57 24.59 7.86
N GLN A 17 -2.25 25.79 7.35
CA GLN A 17 -1.48 25.88 6.11
C GLN A 17 -0.07 25.34 6.25
N ASP A 18 0.43 25.23 7.47
CA ASP A 18 1.75 24.64 7.70
C ASP A 18 1.73 23.12 7.53
N TYR A 19 0.54 22.52 7.51
CA TYR A 19 0.39 21.07 7.48
C TYR A 19 -0.38 20.55 6.27
N ILE A 20 -0.96 21.44 5.46
CA ILE A 20 -1.85 21.07 4.38
C ILE A 20 -1.37 21.69 3.08
N GLU A 21 -1.11 20.84 2.10
CA GLU A 21 -0.89 21.30 0.75
C GLU A 21 -2.23 21.62 0.12
N PRO A 22 -2.42 22.81 -0.45
CA PRO A 22 -3.73 23.20 -0.99
C PRO A 22 -4.14 22.44 -2.25
N VAL A 23 -3.20 21.92 -3.01
CA VAL A 23 -3.51 21.23 -4.26
C VAL A 23 -2.68 19.95 -4.36
N ILE A 24 -3.38 18.83 -4.50
CA ILE A 24 -2.75 17.55 -4.70
C ILE A 24 -3.41 16.87 -5.90
N ASN A 25 -2.61 16.45 -6.85
CA ASN A 25 -3.13 15.64 -7.95
C ASN A 25 -2.98 14.17 -7.56
N LEU A 26 -4.10 13.55 -7.16
CA LEU A 26 -4.09 12.18 -6.67
C LEU A 26 -3.64 11.17 -7.71
N ALA A 27 -4.07 11.33 -8.95
CA ALA A 27 -3.69 10.40 -10.00
C ALA A 27 -2.18 10.39 -10.20
N ARG A 28 -1.57 11.55 -10.11
CA ARG A 28 -0.12 11.68 -10.25
C ARG A 28 0.61 11.15 -9.02
N LEU A 29 0.09 11.45 -7.84
CA LEU A 29 0.69 10.98 -6.59
C LEU A 29 0.69 9.46 -6.54
N LEU A 30 -0.40 8.84 -6.97
CA LEU A 30 -0.55 7.39 -6.97
C LEU A 30 0.05 6.74 -8.21
N ASP A 31 0.41 7.54 -9.21
CA ASP A 31 1.03 7.07 -10.45
C ASP A 31 0.15 6.02 -11.15
N LEU A 32 -1.14 6.31 -11.22
CA LEU A 32 -2.14 5.32 -11.66
C LEU A 32 -2.05 4.92 -13.13
N ARG A 33 -1.24 5.63 -13.93
CA ARG A 33 -1.06 5.28 -15.34
C ARG A 33 0.06 4.30 -15.60
N ARG A 34 0.85 3.99 -14.57
CA ARG A 34 1.96 3.06 -14.73
C ARG A 34 1.42 1.67 -15.03
N PRO A 35 1.97 0.98 -16.04
CA PRO A 35 1.57 -0.40 -16.31
C PRO A 35 1.85 -1.31 -15.12
N GLY A 36 1.00 -2.28 -14.93
CA GLY A 36 1.17 -3.25 -13.85
C GLY A 36 0.54 -2.86 -12.53
N LEU A 37 -0.01 -1.65 -12.42
CA LEU A 37 -0.70 -1.24 -11.20
C LEU A 37 -2.15 -1.69 -11.23
N TYR A 38 -2.63 -2.13 -10.08
CA TYR A 38 -4.06 -2.41 -9.93
C TYR A 38 -4.46 -2.24 -8.46
N PRO A 39 -5.73 -1.89 -8.20
CA PRO A 39 -6.18 -1.71 -6.83
C PRO A 39 -6.62 -3.03 -6.22
N VAL A 40 -6.39 -3.16 -4.92
CA VAL A 40 -6.83 -4.31 -4.14
C VAL A 40 -7.56 -3.78 -2.92
N ARG A 41 -8.76 -4.26 -2.66
CA ARG A 41 -9.48 -3.89 -1.44
C ARG A 41 -9.18 -4.91 -0.36
N VAL A 42 -8.82 -4.41 0.81
CA VAL A 42 -8.50 -5.28 1.95
C VAL A 42 -9.78 -5.84 2.55
N ASN A 43 -9.81 -7.14 2.73
CA ASN A 43 -10.92 -7.83 3.38
C ASN A 43 -10.37 -8.56 4.60
N GLY A 44 -10.65 -8.01 5.78
CA GLY A 44 -10.18 -8.59 7.02
C GLY A 44 -9.21 -7.70 7.77
N HIS A 45 -8.70 -8.20 8.88
CA HIS A 45 -7.88 -7.42 9.81
C HIS A 45 -6.49 -8.00 10.02
N GLU A 46 -6.06 -8.89 9.14
CA GLU A 46 -4.85 -9.67 9.38
C GLU A 46 -3.56 -8.84 9.35
N LEU A 47 -3.55 -7.71 8.66
CA LEU A 47 -2.38 -6.85 8.60
C LEU A 47 -2.54 -5.58 9.41
N ARG A 48 -3.38 -5.62 10.43
CA ARG A 48 -3.65 -4.46 11.26
C ARG A 48 -2.38 -3.91 11.91
N ALA A 49 -1.48 -4.79 12.31
CA ALA A 49 -0.23 -4.38 12.92
C ALA A 49 0.66 -3.59 11.95
N ARG A 50 0.40 -3.71 10.64
CA ARG A 50 1.10 -2.95 9.61
C ARG A 50 0.35 -1.66 9.26
N GLY A 51 -0.73 -1.35 9.97
CA GLY A 51 -1.53 -0.18 9.68
C GLY A 51 -2.48 -0.37 8.52
N ILE A 52 -2.71 -1.61 8.09
CA ILE A 52 -3.61 -1.93 6.99
C ILE A 52 -4.91 -2.45 7.58
N HIS A 53 -6.01 -1.77 7.26
CA HIS A 53 -7.30 -2.05 7.87
C HIS A 53 -8.29 -2.57 6.83
N HIS A 54 -9.31 -3.25 7.32
CA HIS A 54 -10.40 -3.71 6.48
C HIS A 54 -10.99 -2.52 5.71
N GLY A 55 -11.20 -2.70 4.42
CA GLY A 55 -11.76 -1.67 3.56
C GLY A 55 -10.73 -0.75 2.91
N ASP A 56 -9.50 -0.80 3.35
CA ASP A 56 -8.44 -0.01 2.72
C ASP A 56 -8.25 -0.44 1.26
N ILE A 57 -7.81 0.49 0.45
CA ILE A 57 -7.47 0.21 -0.95
C ILE A 57 -5.96 0.27 -1.07
N LEU A 58 -5.39 -0.81 -1.54
CA LEU A 58 -3.94 -0.90 -1.75
C LEU A 58 -3.66 -0.81 -3.24
N ILE A 59 -2.61 -0.08 -3.59
CA ILE A 59 -2.16 -0.02 -4.97
C ILE A 59 -1.07 -1.07 -5.14
N ALA A 60 -1.40 -2.12 -5.87
CA ALA A 60 -0.50 -3.24 -6.11
C ALA A 60 0.25 -3.03 -7.42
N ASN A 61 1.53 -3.34 -7.41
CA ASN A 61 2.38 -3.20 -8.59
C ASN A 61 2.95 -4.58 -8.96
N ALA A 62 2.42 -5.13 -10.05
CA ALA A 62 2.85 -6.45 -10.51
C ALA A 62 4.25 -6.41 -11.15
N ALA A 63 4.73 -5.24 -11.51
CA ALA A 63 6.05 -5.10 -12.12
C ALA A 63 7.16 -4.82 -11.11
N ALA A 64 6.81 -4.58 -9.85
CA ALA A 64 7.81 -4.29 -8.83
C ALA A 64 8.52 -5.55 -8.38
N GLU A 65 9.78 -5.40 -8.03
CA GLU A 65 10.53 -6.51 -7.49
C GLU A 65 10.29 -6.68 -6.01
N PRO A 66 10.26 -7.91 -5.50
CA PRO A 66 10.10 -8.16 -4.09
C PRO A 66 11.19 -7.48 -3.27
N ALA A 67 10.81 -6.96 -2.12
CA ALA A 67 11.75 -6.32 -1.20
C ALA A 67 11.35 -6.66 0.23
N ALA A 68 12.34 -6.85 1.08
CA ALA A 68 12.08 -7.16 2.48
C ALA A 68 11.35 -6.01 3.17
N GLY A 69 10.37 -6.34 3.98
CA GLY A 69 9.54 -5.37 4.68
C GLY A 69 8.32 -4.88 3.92
N LYS A 70 8.21 -5.22 2.65
CA LYS A 70 7.07 -4.82 1.84
C LYS A 70 5.90 -5.80 2.03
N VAL A 71 4.69 -5.27 1.90
CA VAL A 71 3.50 -6.11 1.82
C VAL A 71 3.32 -6.53 0.36
N CYS A 72 2.92 -7.76 0.15
CA CYS A 72 2.70 -8.28 -1.19
C CYS A 72 1.36 -8.97 -1.31
N VAL A 73 0.92 -9.13 -2.56
CA VAL A 73 -0.19 -10.01 -2.91
C VAL A 73 0.43 -11.32 -3.36
N ALA A 74 0.09 -12.40 -2.70
CA ALA A 74 0.67 -13.70 -3.00
C ALA A 74 -0.41 -14.75 -3.16
N PHE A 75 -0.10 -15.78 -3.93
CA PHE A 75 -0.95 -16.95 -4.07
C PHE A 75 -0.31 -18.06 -3.27
N LEU A 76 -1.05 -18.55 -2.28
CA LEU A 76 -0.53 -19.49 -1.30
C LEU A 76 -1.61 -20.53 -1.00
N HIS A 77 -1.29 -21.80 -1.23
CA HIS A 77 -2.19 -22.90 -0.91
C HIS A 77 -3.60 -22.74 -1.51
N GLY A 78 -3.65 -22.28 -2.75
CA GLY A 78 -4.92 -22.15 -3.45
C GLY A 78 -5.71 -20.87 -3.16
N GLU A 79 -5.16 -19.97 -2.38
CA GLU A 79 -5.86 -18.71 -2.11
C GLU A 79 -4.94 -17.51 -2.23
N VAL A 80 -5.55 -16.36 -2.51
CA VAL A 80 -4.86 -15.09 -2.62
C VAL A 80 -4.79 -14.47 -1.23
N VAL A 81 -3.59 -14.12 -0.79
CA VAL A 81 -3.38 -13.54 0.53
C VAL A 81 -2.53 -12.28 0.43
N LEU A 82 -2.70 -11.41 1.41
CA LEU A 82 -1.78 -10.29 1.63
C LEU A 82 -0.82 -10.72 2.72
N ALA A 83 0.45 -10.46 2.53
CA ALA A 83 1.47 -10.89 3.49
C ALA A 83 2.63 -9.92 3.47
N THR A 84 3.35 -9.86 4.58
CA THR A 84 4.60 -9.11 4.64
C THR A 84 5.73 -10.02 4.18
N LEU A 85 6.57 -9.50 3.30
CA LEU A 85 7.77 -10.21 2.86
C LEU A 85 8.88 -9.94 3.84
N THR A 86 9.56 -11.00 4.26
CA THR A 86 10.75 -10.88 5.06
C THR A 86 11.84 -11.73 4.44
N ARG A 87 13.07 -11.41 4.74
CA ARG A 87 14.20 -12.13 4.21
C ARG A 87 15.16 -12.43 5.36
N ASP A 88 15.54 -13.71 5.47
CA ASP A 88 16.53 -14.16 6.44
C ASP A 88 17.61 -14.86 5.66
N LYS A 89 18.79 -14.23 5.60
CA LYS A 89 19.90 -14.68 4.77
C LYS A 89 19.44 -14.74 3.32
N ASP A 90 19.40 -15.91 2.71
CA ASP A 90 18.99 -16.04 1.33
C ASP A 90 17.56 -16.57 1.17
N THR A 91 16.85 -16.73 2.27
CA THR A 91 15.50 -17.30 2.25
C THR A 91 14.47 -16.22 2.44
N TRP A 92 13.46 -16.23 1.55
CA TRP A 92 12.32 -15.32 1.65
C TRP A 92 11.19 -16.01 2.38
N TRP A 93 10.48 -15.24 3.18
CA TRP A 93 9.37 -15.72 3.98
C TRP A 93 8.17 -14.81 3.81
N LEU A 94 6.97 -15.39 3.93
CA LEU A 94 5.72 -14.65 3.97
C LEU A 94 5.17 -14.67 5.38
N ALA A 95 4.77 -13.51 5.87
CA ALA A 95 4.09 -13.37 7.15
C ALA A 95 2.67 -12.86 6.87
N PRO A 96 1.67 -13.77 6.78
CA PRO A 96 0.30 -13.36 6.44
C PRO A 96 -0.37 -12.55 7.54
N SER A 97 -0.03 -12.80 8.80
CA SER A 97 -0.55 -12.02 9.92
C SER A 97 0.27 -12.33 11.15
N ALA A 98 0.05 -11.54 12.21
CA ALA A 98 0.77 -11.76 13.46
C ALA A 98 0.38 -13.08 14.14
N SER A 99 -0.81 -13.60 13.83
CA SER A 99 -1.33 -14.82 14.47
C SER A 99 -1.15 -16.09 13.64
N ARG A 100 -0.69 -15.95 12.39
CA ARG A 100 -0.47 -17.11 11.53
C ARG A 100 1.02 -17.36 11.37
N ALA A 101 1.36 -18.62 11.16
CA ALA A 101 2.76 -19.02 11.01
C ALA A 101 3.35 -18.38 9.74
N ILE A 102 4.62 -18.01 9.82
CA ILE A 102 5.33 -17.56 8.62
C ILE A 102 5.58 -18.77 7.72
N VAL A 103 5.64 -18.50 6.41
CA VAL A 103 5.73 -19.53 5.40
C VAL A 103 6.93 -19.23 4.51
N PRO A 104 7.81 -20.21 4.26
CA PRO A 104 8.92 -19.98 3.33
C PRO A 104 8.38 -19.84 1.91
N VAL A 105 9.01 -18.97 1.13
CA VAL A 105 8.64 -18.80 -0.27
C VAL A 105 9.34 -19.91 -1.06
N THR A 106 8.53 -20.83 -1.56
CA THR A 106 8.99 -21.97 -2.34
C THR A 106 8.30 -21.92 -3.70
N ASP A 107 8.49 -22.97 -4.50
CA ASP A 107 7.84 -23.06 -5.81
C ASP A 107 6.31 -23.10 -5.72
N GLU A 108 5.77 -23.39 -4.54
CA GLU A 108 4.32 -23.44 -4.35
C GLU A 108 3.73 -22.07 -4.01
N VAL A 109 4.55 -21.06 -3.89
CA VAL A 109 4.13 -19.70 -3.55
C VAL A 109 4.43 -18.79 -4.72
N GLU A 110 3.42 -18.06 -5.18
CA GLU A 110 3.62 -17.06 -6.21
C GLU A 110 3.42 -15.68 -5.61
N ILE A 111 4.37 -14.80 -5.85
CA ILE A 111 4.22 -13.39 -5.45
C ILE A 111 3.75 -12.64 -6.68
N TRP A 112 2.52 -12.14 -6.62
CA TRP A 112 1.88 -11.51 -7.77
C TRP A 112 2.17 -10.04 -7.89
N ALA A 113 2.29 -9.34 -6.76
CA ALA A 113 2.49 -7.90 -6.80
C ALA A 113 2.99 -7.42 -5.45
N ILE A 114 3.62 -6.25 -5.48
CA ILE A 114 4.12 -5.58 -4.27
C ILE A 114 3.23 -4.37 -4.01
N ILE A 115 2.89 -4.14 -2.77
CA ILE A 115 2.07 -3.00 -2.39
C ILE A 115 2.95 -1.79 -2.14
N ASP A 116 2.68 -0.71 -2.85
CA ASP A 116 3.43 0.53 -2.72
C ASP A 116 2.67 1.59 -1.93
N LYS A 117 1.36 1.64 -2.08
CA LYS A 117 0.57 2.75 -1.55
C LYS A 117 -0.74 2.25 -1.00
N LEU A 118 -1.27 3.02 -0.07
CA LEU A 118 -2.55 2.71 0.58
C LEU A 118 -3.44 3.95 0.51
N VAL A 119 -4.71 3.74 0.19
CA VAL A 119 -5.71 4.80 0.21
C VAL A 119 -6.80 4.38 1.19
N ARG A 120 -7.06 5.25 2.14
CA ARG A 120 -8.15 5.00 3.10
C ARG A 120 -9.24 6.00 2.87
N THR A 121 -10.44 5.51 2.58
CA THR A 121 -11.57 6.37 2.24
C THR A 121 -12.44 6.73 3.43
N LYS A 122 -12.20 6.10 4.57
CA LYS A 122 -12.94 6.41 5.80
C LYS A 122 -11.98 6.67 6.93
N VAL A 123 -12.34 7.60 7.74
CA VAL A 123 -11.53 8.00 8.89
C VAL A 123 -12.21 7.54 10.16
#